data_148370762f9bde6faf8c3a890cde0eae
#
_entry.id   148370762f9bde6faf8c3a890cde0eae
#
_cell.length_a   1.000
_cell.length_b   1.000
_cell.length_c   1.000
_cell.angle_alpha   90.00
_cell.angle_beta   90.00
_cell.angle_gamma   90.00
#
_symmetry.space_group_name_H-M   'P 1'
#
loop_
_entity.id
_entity.type
_entity.pdbx_description
1 polymer ?
#
loop_
_entity_poly.entity_id
_entity_poly.type
_entity_poly.pdbx_seq_one_letter_code
_entity_poly.pdbx_strand_id
1 'polypeptide(L)'
;MMLTRAMAVAAAIAGVAIGSASPAWADGRLEGDFRFVNGATSNTWAITTQCNPEGFCAGTVSSSTGMIAHISRGADGPWIVERHDVPNGWTCPDGSTGPGDLSYAFDAATLAGTATYTSKPGACNDPNAGRHENPISLQPL
;
A
#
# COMPACT_ATOMS: atom_id res chain seq x y z
N MET A 1 -46.75 -31.17 -1.95
CA MET A 1 -46.38 -30.79 -1.56
C MET A 1 -45.21 -30.38 -1.38
N MET A 2 -44.83 -30.02 -1.16
CA MET A 2 -43.91 -29.66 -0.80
C MET A 2 -42.75 -29.63 -1.34
N LEU A 3 -42.44 -30.04 -1.67
CA LEU A 3 -41.45 -30.13 -2.29
C LEU A 3 -40.75 -29.02 -2.48
N THR A 4 -41.13 -28.33 -2.76
CA THR A 4 -40.58 -27.21 -3.08
C THR A 4 -39.50 -26.82 -2.39
N ARG A 5 -39.51 -26.93 -1.45
CA ARG A 5 -38.53 -26.51 -0.73
C ARG A 5 -37.27 -26.58 -1.26
N ALA A 6 -37.03 -27.30 -1.59
CA ALA A 6 -35.78 -27.56 -2.06
C ALA A 6 -35.05 -26.48 -2.49
N MET A 7 -35.54 -25.96 -3.33
CA MET A 7 -34.83 -25.01 -3.92
C MET A 7 -34.04 -24.16 -3.16
N ALA A 8 -34.57 -23.80 -2.34
CA ALA A 8 -33.86 -22.86 -1.58
C ALA A 8 -32.47 -23.12 -1.56
N VAL A 9 -32.25 -24.06 -1.38
CA VAL A 9 -31.02 -24.36 -1.29
C VAL A 9 -30.12 -23.80 -2.12
N ALA A 10 -30.37 -24.08 -3.14
CA ALA A 10 -29.45 -23.65 -4.04
C ALA A 10 -28.87 -22.39 -3.70
N ALA A 11 -29.66 -21.65 -3.60
CA ALA A 11 -29.20 -20.41 -3.38
C ALA A 11 -27.92 -20.33 -2.70
N ALA A 12 -28.00 -20.81 -1.78
CA ALA A 12 -26.92 -20.69 -1.01
C ALA A 12 -25.74 -20.82 -1.73
N ILE A 13 -25.72 -21.65 -2.32
CA ILE A 13 -24.68 -21.85 -3.03
C ILE A 13 -24.09 -20.80 -3.58
N ALA A 14 -24.85 -20.35 -4.26
CA ALA A 14 -24.30 -19.30 -4.97
C ALA A 14 -23.42 -18.50 -4.13
N GLY A 15 -24.00 -18.05 -3.22
CA GLY A 15 -23.21 -17.12 -2.54
C GLY A 15 -21.91 -17.67 -2.30
N VAL A 16 -21.94 -18.70 -2.08
CA VAL A 16 -20.74 -19.27 -1.86
C VAL A 16 -19.75 -18.97 -2.83
N ALA A 17 -20.01 -19.39 -3.88
CA ALA A 17 -19.06 -19.24 -4.89
C ALA A 17 -18.43 -17.93 -4.74
N ILE A 18 -19.11 -17.07 -4.53
CA ILE A 18 -18.62 -15.82 -4.37
C ILE A 18 -17.51 -15.68 -3.47
N GLY A 19 -17.67 -16.18 -2.38
CA GLY A 19 -16.62 -15.98 -1.46
C GLY A 19 -15.31 -16.36 -2.08
N SER A 20 -15.34 -17.25 -2.95
CA SER A 20 -14.09 -17.69 -3.52
C SER A 20 -13.30 -16.58 -4.22
N ALA A 21 -13.93 -15.53 -4.51
CA ALA A 21 -13.23 -14.47 -5.22
C ALA A 21 -12.61 -13.43 -4.30
N SER A 22 -12.56 -13.73 -3.05
CA SER A 22 -12.01 -12.75 -2.12
C SER A 22 -10.56 -12.39 -2.41
N PRO A 23 -10.25 -11.13 -2.39
CA PRO A 23 -8.87 -10.71 -2.62
C PRO A 23 -7.99 -11.06 -1.42
N ALA A 24 -6.70 -11.05 -1.62
CA ALA A 24 -5.74 -11.44 -0.59
C ALA A 24 -5.84 -10.63 0.69
N TRP A 25 -6.37 -9.44 0.62
CA TRP A 25 -6.46 -8.58 1.80
C TRP A 25 -7.85 -8.60 2.44
N ALA A 26 -8.72 -9.50 2.04
CA ALA A 26 -10.08 -9.51 2.58
C ALA A 26 -10.14 -9.82 4.07
N ASP A 27 -9.14 -10.47 4.61
CA ASP A 27 -9.09 -10.79 6.03
C ASP A 27 -8.31 -9.75 6.83
N GLY A 28 -8.01 -8.63 6.24
CA GLY A 28 -7.27 -7.56 6.92
C GLY A 28 -5.79 -7.54 6.61
N ARG A 29 -5.23 -8.65 6.18
CA ARG A 29 -3.81 -8.71 5.83
C ARG A 29 -3.59 -8.21 4.42
N LEU A 30 -2.44 -7.65 4.17
CA LEU A 30 -1.99 -7.33 2.83
C LEU A 30 -0.83 -8.26 2.53
N GLU A 31 -0.98 -9.13 1.54
CA GLU A 31 0.03 -10.11 1.23
C GLU A 31 0.02 -10.46 -0.24
N GLY A 32 1.19 -10.57 -0.82
CA GLY A 32 1.33 -10.98 -2.21
C GLY A 32 2.23 -10.03 -2.99
N ASP A 33 2.21 -10.21 -4.30
CA ASP A 33 2.97 -9.37 -5.22
C ASP A 33 2.05 -8.35 -5.86
N PHE A 34 2.50 -7.11 -5.85
CA PHE A 34 1.73 -5.99 -6.36
C PHE A 34 2.56 -5.16 -7.30
N ARG A 35 1.91 -4.52 -8.27
CA ARG A 35 2.54 -3.49 -9.05
C ARG A 35 2.36 -2.18 -8.29
N PHE A 36 3.46 -1.54 -7.94
CA PHE A 36 3.43 -0.20 -7.33
C PHE A 36 3.53 0.80 -8.46
N VAL A 37 2.55 1.67 -8.58
CA VAL A 37 2.49 2.68 -9.63
C VAL A 37 2.64 4.07 -9.02
N ASN A 38 3.58 4.84 -9.53
CA ASN A 38 3.81 6.20 -9.07
C ASN A 38 4.04 7.06 -10.32
N GLY A 39 2.98 7.73 -10.76
CA GLY A 39 3.05 8.49 -11.99
C GLY A 39 3.28 7.57 -13.18
N ALA A 40 4.29 7.88 -13.97
CA ALA A 40 4.63 7.09 -15.15
C ALA A 40 5.55 5.91 -14.83
N THR A 41 5.99 5.77 -13.59
CA THR A 41 6.91 4.69 -13.22
C THR A 41 6.17 3.60 -12.46
N SER A 42 6.67 2.38 -12.57
CA SER A 42 6.13 1.27 -11.80
C SER A 42 7.21 0.25 -11.50
N ASN A 43 7.00 -0.49 -10.44
CA ASN A 43 7.86 -1.62 -10.09
C ASN A 43 7.02 -2.60 -9.28
N THR A 44 7.62 -3.72 -8.89
CA THR A 44 6.90 -4.77 -8.17
C THR A 44 7.25 -4.71 -6.70
N TRP A 45 6.25 -4.80 -5.85
CA TRP A 45 6.40 -4.89 -4.40
C TRP A 45 5.92 -6.25 -3.94
N ALA A 46 6.76 -6.96 -3.24
CA ALA A 46 6.36 -8.19 -2.53
C ALA A 46 6.06 -7.78 -1.10
N ILE A 47 4.85 -8.01 -0.64
CA ILE A 47 4.38 -7.56 0.66
C ILE A 47 3.96 -8.76 1.51
N THR A 48 4.38 -8.76 2.76
CA THR A 48 3.96 -9.75 3.75
C THR A 48 3.60 -9.02 5.02
N THR A 49 2.41 -9.25 5.55
CA THR A 49 1.98 -8.63 6.79
C THR A 49 1.34 -9.65 7.73
N GLN A 50 1.28 -9.31 8.99
CA GLN A 50 0.59 -10.07 10.02
C GLN A 50 -0.29 -9.10 10.80
N CYS A 51 -1.48 -9.53 11.19
CA CYS A 51 -2.40 -8.69 11.93
C CYS A 51 -2.75 -9.33 13.27
N ASN A 52 -2.95 -8.52 14.30
CA ASN A 52 -3.38 -9.03 15.61
C ASN A 52 -4.91 -8.98 15.71
N PRO A 53 -5.48 -9.56 16.76
CA PRO A 53 -6.95 -9.58 16.91
C PRO A 53 -7.59 -8.20 16.98
N GLU A 54 -6.84 -7.17 17.37
CA GLU A 54 -7.36 -5.81 17.44
C GLU A 54 -7.36 -5.11 16.09
N GLY A 55 -6.78 -5.73 15.07
CA GLY A 55 -6.78 -5.16 13.73
C GLY A 55 -5.53 -4.37 13.37
N PHE A 56 -4.52 -4.34 14.24
CA PHE A 56 -3.26 -3.69 13.92
C PHE A 56 -2.39 -4.64 13.11
N CYS A 57 -1.84 -4.18 12.03
CA CYS A 57 -1.05 -4.99 11.11
C CYS A 57 0.34 -4.41 10.89
N ALA A 58 1.30 -5.26 10.67
CA ALA A 58 2.66 -4.84 10.38
C ALA A 58 3.37 -5.88 9.53
N GLY A 59 4.34 -5.46 8.76
CA GLY A 59 5.08 -6.36 7.91
C GLY A 59 6.17 -5.67 7.12
N THR A 60 6.52 -6.26 6.00
CA THR A 60 7.66 -5.84 5.19
C THR A 60 7.27 -5.73 3.72
N VAL A 61 7.84 -4.74 3.06
CA VAL A 61 7.77 -4.56 1.62
C VAL A 61 9.16 -4.79 1.06
N SER A 62 9.26 -5.58 0.00
CA SER A 62 10.49 -5.77 -0.74
C SER A 62 10.22 -5.40 -2.19
N SER A 63 10.91 -4.42 -2.71
CA SER A 63 10.66 -3.92 -4.06
C SER A 63 11.65 -4.51 -5.04
N SER A 64 11.25 -4.61 -6.29
CA SER A 64 12.12 -5.08 -7.37
C SER A 64 13.29 -4.11 -7.63
N THR A 65 13.23 -2.90 -7.08
CA THR A 65 14.32 -1.94 -7.19
C THR A 65 15.32 -2.08 -6.06
N GLY A 66 15.11 -3.01 -5.14
CA GLY A 66 16.02 -3.24 -4.02
C GLY A 66 15.62 -2.57 -2.71
N MET A 67 14.53 -1.84 -2.68
CA MET A 67 14.08 -1.21 -1.45
C MET A 67 13.47 -2.27 -0.51
N ILE A 68 13.79 -2.16 0.77
CA ILE A 68 13.13 -2.94 1.80
C ILE A 68 12.62 -1.93 2.82
N ALA A 69 11.36 -2.03 3.18
CA ALA A 69 10.74 -1.08 4.09
C ALA A 69 9.71 -1.77 4.97
N HIS A 70 9.37 -1.10 6.06
CA HIS A 70 8.34 -1.57 6.98
C HIS A 70 6.99 -1.02 6.53
N ILE A 71 5.95 -1.84 6.65
CA ILE A 71 4.60 -1.43 6.34
C ILE A 71 3.72 -1.71 7.55
N SER A 72 2.80 -0.83 7.87
CA SER A 72 1.92 -1.00 9.00
C SER A 72 0.55 -0.39 8.75
N ARG A 73 -0.42 -0.79 9.56
CA ARG A 73 -1.77 -0.27 9.51
C ARG A 73 -2.38 -0.30 10.90
N GLY A 74 -3.01 0.81 11.31
CA GLY A 74 -3.83 0.83 12.51
C GLY A 74 -5.17 0.18 12.23
N ALA A 75 -5.99 0.01 13.27
CA ALA A 75 -7.23 -0.75 13.16
C ALA A 75 -8.16 -0.29 12.04
N ASP A 76 -8.26 1.00 11.82
CA ASP A 76 -9.17 1.54 10.80
C ASP A 76 -8.46 2.47 9.82
N GLY A 77 -7.16 2.46 9.82
CA GLY A 77 -6.39 3.42 9.04
C GLY A 77 -5.93 2.89 7.70
N PRO A 78 -5.19 3.70 6.97
CA PRO A 78 -4.58 3.27 5.72
C PRO A 78 -3.33 2.43 5.98
N TRP A 79 -2.83 1.77 4.94
CA TRP A 79 -1.52 1.15 4.99
C TRP A 79 -0.47 2.23 4.84
N ILE A 80 0.53 2.21 5.70
CA ILE A 80 1.59 3.23 5.72
C ILE A 80 2.94 2.58 5.54
N VAL A 81 3.74 3.14 4.64
CA VAL A 81 5.16 2.78 4.49
C VAL A 81 5.96 4.05 4.65
N GLU A 82 6.90 4.06 5.59
CA GLU A 82 7.73 5.23 5.84
C GLU A 82 9.19 4.93 5.60
N ARG A 83 9.88 5.85 4.95
CA ARG A 83 11.31 5.75 4.70
C ARG A 83 11.94 7.08 5.11
N HIS A 84 12.86 7.01 6.07
CA HIS A 84 13.49 8.20 6.61
C HIS A 84 14.92 8.35 6.12
N ASP A 85 15.36 9.58 5.95
CA ASP A 85 16.74 9.91 5.58
C ASP A 85 17.21 9.18 4.32
N VAL A 86 16.37 9.17 3.31
CA VAL A 86 16.72 8.55 2.04
C VAL A 86 17.69 9.49 1.30
N PRO A 87 18.90 9.05 0.99
CA PRO A 87 19.93 9.96 0.44
C PRO A 87 19.52 10.71 -0.83
N ASN A 88 18.76 10.07 -1.70
CA ASN A 88 18.32 10.71 -2.94
C ASN A 88 16.80 10.84 -2.96
N GLY A 89 16.19 11.01 -1.78
CA GLY A 89 14.73 11.02 -1.64
C GLY A 89 14.07 12.29 -2.13
N TRP A 90 14.82 13.35 -2.40
CA TRP A 90 14.28 14.62 -2.85
C TRP A 90 15.01 15.08 -4.10
N THR A 91 14.26 15.51 -5.11
CA THR A 91 14.82 16.06 -6.33
C THR A 91 14.74 17.57 -6.29
N CYS A 92 15.88 18.24 -6.45
CA CYS A 92 15.98 19.68 -6.44
C CYS A 92 15.55 20.28 -7.78
N PRO A 93 15.17 21.56 -7.81
CA PRO A 93 14.76 22.20 -9.05
C PRO A 93 15.80 22.14 -10.18
N ASP A 94 17.09 22.08 -9.82
CA ASP A 94 18.17 22.01 -10.81
C ASP A 94 18.46 20.57 -11.26
N GLY A 95 17.68 19.60 -10.81
CA GLY A 95 17.87 18.20 -11.19
C GLY A 95 18.79 17.41 -10.28
N SER A 96 19.49 18.07 -9.35
CA SER A 96 20.29 17.35 -8.37
C SER A 96 19.36 16.72 -7.32
N THR A 97 19.90 15.83 -6.50
CA THR A 97 19.12 15.19 -5.46
C THR A 97 19.70 15.45 -4.09
N GLY A 98 18.89 15.31 -3.08
CA GLY A 98 19.28 15.47 -1.69
C GLY A 98 18.50 14.56 -0.79
N PRO A 99 18.81 14.54 0.51
CA PRO A 99 18.12 13.66 1.44
C PRO A 99 16.68 14.08 1.67
N GLY A 100 15.83 13.11 1.87
CA GLY A 100 14.43 13.37 2.14
C GLY A 100 13.76 12.20 2.83
N ASP A 101 12.58 12.45 3.37
CA ASP A 101 11.73 11.44 3.95
C ASP A 101 10.60 11.15 2.96
N LEU A 102 10.21 9.88 2.86
CA LEU A 102 9.14 9.45 2.00
C LEU A 102 8.10 8.72 2.82
N SER A 103 6.84 9.02 2.57
CA SER A 103 5.73 8.32 3.21
C SER A 103 4.74 7.93 2.13
N TYR A 104 4.34 6.68 2.15
CA TYR A 104 3.32 6.19 1.22
C TYR A 104 2.11 5.77 2.04
N ALA A 105 0.94 6.26 1.69
CA ALA A 105 -0.30 5.91 2.37
C ALA A 105 -1.27 5.36 1.33
N PHE A 106 -1.80 4.14 1.58
CA PHE A 106 -2.74 3.49 0.67
C PHE A 106 -4.04 3.21 1.41
N ASP A 107 -5.16 3.53 0.77
CA ASP A 107 -6.47 3.17 1.28
C ASP A 107 -6.58 1.66 1.39
N ALA A 108 -7.07 1.17 2.52
CA ALA A 108 -7.11 -0.27 2.75
C ALA A 108 -8.09 -1.01 1.83
N ALA A 109 -9.10 -0.33 1.33
CA ALA A 109 -10.08 -0.97 0.46
C ALA A 109 -9.70 -0.89 -1.01
N THR A 110 -9.20 0.23 -1.46
CA THR A 110 -8.93 0.46 -2.88
C THR A 110 -7.47 0.32 -3.26
N LEU A 111 -6.57 0.43 -2.30
CA LEU A 111 -5.12 0.45 -2.49
C LEU A 111 -4.64 1.63 -3.36
N ALA A 112 -5.47 2.63 -3.51
CA ALA A 112 -5.06 3.90 -4.08
C ALA A 112 -4.55 4.78 -2.95
N GLY A 113 -3.64 5.67 -3.23
CA GLY A 113 -3.07 6.47 -2.16
C GLY A 113 -2.22 7.63 -2.62
N THR A 114 -1.38 8.09 -1.71
CA THR A 114 -0.54 9.27 -1.91
C THR A 114 0.86 9.00 -1.40
N ALA A 115 1.84 9.38 -2.20
CA ALA A 115 3.24 9.43 -1.77
C ALA A 115 3.54 10.86 -1.37
N THR A 116 4.12 11.04 -0.20
CA THR A 116 4.53 12.35 0.30
C THR A 116 6.05 12.37 0.41
N TYR A 117 6.66 13.37 -0.20
CA TYR A 117 8.11 13.57 -0.16
C TYR A 117 8.38 14.83 0.62
N THR A 118 9.31 14.78 1.57
CA THR A 118 9.68 15.93 2.38
C THR A 118 11.21 16.05 2.36
N SER A 119 11.73 17.20 1.96
CA SER A 119 13.16 17.41 1.98
C SER A 119 13.63 17.72 3.39
N LYS A 120 14.91 17.43 3.68
CA LYS A 120 15.51 17.87 4.93
C LYS A 120 15.91 19.35 4.79
N PRO A 121 15.85 20.12 5.87
CA PRO A 121 16.34 21.51 5.83
C PRO A 121 17.78 21.53 5.35
N GLY A 122 18.09 22.42 4.45
CA GLY A 122 19.43 22.51 3.87
C GLY A 122 19.58 21.75 2.56
N ALA A 123 18.66 20.88 2.21
CA ALA A 123 18.70 20.22 0.92
C ALA A 123 18.49 21.26 -0.17
N CYS A 124 19.18 21.11 -1.29
CA CYS A 124 19.10 22.06 -2.41
C CYS A 124 19.55 23.48 -2.02
N ASN A 125 20.36 23.61 -0.97
CA ASN A 125 20.78 24.90 -0.41
C ASN A 125 19.58 25.74 0.06
N ASP A 126 18.49 25.09 0.41
CA ASP A 126 17.30 25.76 0.92
C ASP A 126 17.20 25.46 2.43
N PRO A 127 17.16 26.49 3.29
CA PRO A 127 17.09 26.27 4.72
C PRO A 127 15.72 25.73 5.17
N ASN A 128 14.72 25.78 4.31
CA ASN A 128 13.37 25.31 4.63
C ASN A 128 13.13 23.93 4.04
N ALA A 129 12.34 23.12 4.74
CA ALA A 129 11.92 21.83 4.21
C ALA A 129 10.86 22.07 3.13
N GLY A 130 10.96 21.33 2.03
CA GLY A 130 9.95 21.35 0.99
C GLY A 130 9.06 20.12 1.12
N ARG A 131 7.92 20.14 0.45
CA ARG A 131 6.97 19.03 0.45
C ARG A 131 6.35 18.87 -0.93
N HIS A 132 6.19 17.62 -1.35
CA HIS A 132 5.59 17.29 -2.64
C HIS A 132 4.76 16.02 -2.49
N GLU A 133 3.64 15.92 -3.20
CA GLU A 133 2.77 14.75 -3.15
C GLU A 133 2.47 14.24 -4.54
N ASN A 134 2.41 12.92 -4.70
CA ASN A 134 2.02 12.26 -5.93
C ASN A 134 0.98 11.18 -5.64
N PRO A 135 0.02 10.98 -6.56
CA PRO A 135 -0.90 9.84 -6.42
C PRO A 135 -0.16 8.55 -6.73
N ILE A 136 -0.48 7.52 -5.99
CA ILE A 136 0.11 6.19 -6.14
C ILE A 136 -0.97 5.13 -6.02
N SER A 137 -0.64 3.91 -6.43
CA SER A 137 -1.53 2.78 -6.24
C SER A 137 -0.76 1.47 -6.18
N LEU A 138 -1.37 0.48 -5.53
CA LEU A 138 -0.92 -0.90 -5.58
C LEU A 138 -1.95 -1.69 -6.36
N GLN A 139 -1.50 -2.44 -7.34
CA GLN A 139 -2.37 -3.25 -8.18
C GLN A 139 -1.94 -4.71 -8.04
N PRO A 140 -2.85 -5.63 -7.72
CA PRO A 140 -2.49 -7.05 -7.65
C PRO A 140 -1.97 -7.52 -8.99
N LEU A 141 -0.96 -8.37 -8.94
CA LEU A 141 -0.41 -8.98 -10.15
C LEU A 141 -1.14 -10.26 -10.51
#